data_2a0c25e957c94ce1b4fd9abd6e6b66ac
#
_entry.id   2a0c25e957c94ce1b4fd9abd6e6b66ac
#
_cell.length_a   1.000
_cell.length_b   1.000
_cell.length_c   1.000
_cell.angle_alpha   90.00
_cell.angle_beta   90.00
_cell.angle_gamma   90.00
#
_symmetry.space_group_name_H-M   'P 1'
#
loop_
_entity.id
_entity.type
_entity.pdbx_description
1 polymer ?
#
loop_
_entity_poly.entity_id
_entity_poly.type
_entity_poly.pdbx_seq_one_letter_code
_entity_poly.pdbx_strand_id
1 'polypeptide(L)'
;MSQAGKRVLSMLLWTWGGAVYFLLEVAWKTASGEPERISWTMLVVAMLLTVAVERCGYQLPWDVPLWLQALACAALVTITELFAGVILNLWLKLEVWDYSNLPGNFLGQICPQFAAVWWVLCLVFIPVFDWMWYLVAGGEKPKYYF
;
A
#
# COMPACT_ATOMS: atom_id res chain seq x y z
N MET A 1 -4.12 -22.94 12.39
CA MET A 1 -3.19 -22.00 13.06
C MET A 1 -3.91 -21.26 14.21
N SER A 2 -3.24 -21.07 15.35
CA SER A 2 -3.80 -20.36 16.49
C SER A 2 -4.05 -18.87 16.18
N GLN A 3 -4.89 -18.19 16.96
CA GLN A 3 -5.12 -16.74 16.80
C GLN A 3 -3.84 -15.93 16.97
N ALA A 4 -2.98 -16.35 17.93
CA ALA A 4 -1.67 -15.72 18.09
C ALA A 4 -0.78 -15.90 16.85
N GLY A 5 -0.75 -17.09 16.27
CA GLY A 5 -0.02 -17.36 15.04
C GLY A 5 -0.52 -16.51 13.86
N LYS A 6 -1.83 -16.33 13.71
CA LYS A 6 -2.42 -15.45 12.68
C LYS A 6 -1.98 -13.99 12.85
N ARG A 7 -1.94 -13.48 14.08
CA ARG A 7 -1.46 -12.10 14.35
C ARG A 7 0.03 -11.95 13.99
N VAL A 8 0.84 -12.94 14.35
CA VAL A 8 2.28 -12.93 14.01
C VAL A 8 2.45 -12.93 12.50
N LEU A 9 1.70 -13.76 11.77
CA LEU A 9 1.75 -13.79 10.31
C LEU A 9 1.37 -12.43 9.70
N SER A 10 0.27 -11.79 10.16
CA SER A 10 -0.08 -10.43 9.71
C SER A 10 1.07 -9.45 9.94
N MET A 11 1.68 -9.44 11.13
CA MET A 11 2.80 -8.53 11.43
C MET A 11 4.00 -8.76 10.52
N LEU A 12 4.33 -10.03 10.22
CA LEU A 12 5.40 -10.36 9.29
C LEU A 12 5.08 -9.90 7.87
N LEU A 13 3.84 -10.08 7.41
CA LEU A 13 3.38 -9.61 6.10
C LEU A 13 3.43 -8.08 6.00
N TRP A 14 3.02 -7.36 7.04
CA TRP A 14 3.10 -5.89 7.06
C TRP A 14 4.53 -5.40 7.00
N THR A 15 5.43 -6.03 7.76
CA THR A 15 6.86 -5.68 7.75
C THR A 15 7.48 -5.98 6.40
N TRP A 16 7.22 -7.17 5.85
CA TRP A 16 7.73 -7.58 4.55
C TRP A 16 7.20 -6.69 3.42
N GLY A 17 5.88 -6.52 3.34
CA GLY A 17 5.26 -5.68 2.30
C GLY A 17 5.67 -4.22 2.41
N GLY A 18 5.77 -3.70 3.63
CA GLY A 18 6.28 -2.35 3.88
C GLY A 18 7.73 -2.18 3.43
N ALA A 19 8.59 -3.17 3.70
CA ALA A 19 9.98 -3.16 3.24
C ALA A 19 10.08 -3.22 1.71
N VAL A 20 9.30 -4.09 1.07
CA VAL A 20 9.25 -4.18 -0.41
C VAL A 20 8.81 -2.85 -1.02
N TYR A 21 7.71 -2.27 -0.51
CA TYR A 21 7.25 -0.98 -1.01
C TYR A 21 8.28 0.14 -0.76
N PHE A 22 8.89 0.18 0.41
CA PHE A 22 9.95 1.16 0.70
C PHE A 22 11.12 1.04 -0.28
N LEU A 23 11.54 -0.15 -0.64
CA LEU A 23 12.58 -0.37 -1.65
C LEU A 23 12.15 0.13 -3.04
N LEU A 24 10.87 -0.08 -3.42
CA LEU A 24 10.32 0.49 -4.66
C LEU A 24 10.34 2.02 -4.63
N GLU A 25 9.99 2.61 -3.50
CA GLU A 25 10.03 4.08 -3.29
C GLU A 25 11.47 4.62 -3.40
N VAL A 26 12.44 3.95 -2.78
CA VAL A 26 13.86 4.30 -2.89
C VAL A 26 14.32 4.23 -4.35
N ALA A 27 13.98 3.15 -5.05
CA ALA A 27 14.33 2.99 -6.46
C ALA A 27 13.69 4.07 -7.33
N TRP A 28 12.42 4.38 -7.10
CA TRP A 28 11.69 5.42 -7.83
C TRP A 28 12.33 6.80 -7.62
N LYS A 29 12.55 7.22 -6.38
CA LYS A 29 13.14 8.53 -6.06
C LYS A 29 14.56 8.67 -6.58
N THR A 30 15.35 7.61 -6.52
CA THR A 30 16.70 7.59 -7.09
C THR A 30 16.65 7.76 -8.60
N ALA A 31 15.75 7.04 -9.28
CA ALA A 31 15.58 7.12 -10.73
C ALA A 31 14.99 8.46 -11.19
N SER A 32 14.13 9.07 -10.37
CA SER A 32 13.51 10.37 -10.65
C SER A 32 14.42 11.56 -10.32
N GLY A 33 15.61 11.33 -9.76
CA GLY A 33 16.56 12.38 -9.40
C GLY A 33 16.20 13.14 -8.13
N GLU A 34 15.44 12.55 -7.22
CA GLU A 34 15.03 13.12 -5.93
C GLU A 34 15.51 12.28 -4.72
N PRO A 35 16.77 11.79 -4.69
CA PRO A 35 17.24 10.93 -3.60
C PRO A 35 17.24 11.62 -2.24
N GLU A 36 17.31 12.95 -2.20
CA GLU A 36 17.24 13.76 -0.98
C GLU A 36 15.88 13.66 -0.27
N ARG A 37 14.84 13.24 -0.97
CA ARG A 37 13.47 13.01 -0.42
C ARG A 37 13.28 11.60 0.14
N ILE A 38 14.31 10.75 0.11
CA ILE A 38 14.25 9.43 0.73
C ILE A 38 14.26 9.61 2.25
N SER A 39 13.20 9.13 2.91
CA SER A 39 13.03 9.30 4.36
C SER A 39 12.63 7.97 5.01
N TRP A 40 13.20 7.69 6.17
CA TRP A 40 12.83 6.52 6.97
C TRP A 40 11.35 6.52 7.36
N THR A 41 10.71 7.70 7.43
CA THR A 41 9.27 7.83 7.71
C THR A 41 8.44 7.11 6.66
N MET A 42 8.92 6.99 5.42
CA MET A 42 8.26 6.23 4.37
C MET A 42 8.19 4.74 4.66
N LEU A 43 9.12 4.19 5.43
CA LEU A 43 9.00 2.78 5.87
C LEU A 43 7.78 2.59 6.77
N VAL A 44 7.54 3.53 7.69
CA VAL A 44 6.35 3.49 8.57
C VAL A 44 5.08 3.65 7.75
N VAL A 45 5.04 4.62 6.83
CA VAL A 45 3.89 4.81 5.92
C VAL A 45 3.68 3.56 5.07
N ALA A 46 4.74 2.99 4.51
CA ALA A 46 4.70 1.76 3.71
C ALA A 46 4.09 0.58 4.50
N MET A 47 4.45 0.42 5.77
CA MET A 47 3.85 -0.61 6.64
C MET A 47 2.35 -0.35 6.86
N LEU A 48 1.94 0.90 7.10
CA LEU A 48 0.53 1.27 7.24
C LEU A 48 -0.26 1.00 5.96
N LEU A 49 0.30 1.32 4.80
CA LEU A 49 -0.31 1.01 3.50
C LEU A 49 -0.47 -0.51 3.30
N THR A 50 0.53 -1.29 3.70
CA THR A 50 0.47 -2.76 3.66
C THR A 50 -0.63 -3.32 4.55
N VAL A 51 -0.83 -2.75 5.74
CA VAL A 51 -1.96 -3.10 6.61
C VAL A 51 -3.29 -2.87 5.88
N ALA A 52 -3.44 -1.72 5.23
CA ALA A 52 -4.65 -1.40 4.47
C ALA A 52 -4.90 -2.41 3.35
N VAL A 53 -3.87 -2.77 2.59
CA VAL A 53 -3.97 -3.75 1.48
C VAL A 53 -4.34 -5.14 1.99
N GLU A 54 -3.65 -5.64 3.01
CA GLU A 54 -3.91 -6.96 3.57
C GLU A 54 -5.32 -7.05 4.17
N ARG A 55 -5.76 -6.02 4.88
CA ARG A 55 -7.10 -5.98 5.48
C ARG A 55 -8.21 -5.88 4.44
N CYS A 56 -8.00 -5.10 3.39
CA CYS A 56 -8.95 -4.97 2.31
C CYS A 56 -9.15 -6.32 1.59
N GLY A 57 -8.09 -7.00 1.21
CA GLY A 57 -8.14 -8.32 0.58
C GLY A 57 -8.81 -9.37 1.48
N TYR A 58 -8.51 -9.38 2.77
CA TYR A 58 -9.07 -10.35 3.72
C TYR A 58 -10.57 -10.14 4.00
N GLN A 59 -11.08 -8.93 3.87
CA GLN A 59 -12.48 -8.59 4.17
C GLN A 59 -13.41 -8.66 2.97
N LEU A 60 -12.89 -8.62 1.75
CA LEU A 60 -13.70 -8.65 0.54
C LEU A 60 -14.01 -10.10 0.13
N PRO A 61 -15.25 -10.39 -0.26
CA PRO A 61 -15.63 -11.71 -0.73
C PRO A 61 -14.91 -12.09 -2.03
N TRP A 62 -14.67 -13.39 -2.23
CA TRP A 62 -14.01 -13.94 -3.42
C TRP A 62 -14.79 -13.72 -4.74
N ASP A 63 -16.11 -13.48 -4.67
CA ASP A 63 -16.96 -13.22 -5.83
C ASP A 63 -16.87 -11.79 -6.35
N VAL A 64 -16.21 -10.89 -5.60
CA VAL A 64 -15.92 -9.55 -6.08
C VAL A 64 -14.76 -9.61 -7.09
N PRO A 65 -14.90 -9.06 -8.32
CA PRO A 65 -13.81 -9.02 -9.29
C PRO A 65 -12.54 -8.39 -8.74
N LEU A 66 -11.37 -8.96 -9.07
CA LEU A 66 -10.08 -8.49 -8.54
C LEU A 66 -9.83 -7.01 -8.84
N TRP A 67 -10.20 -6.54 -10.05
CA TRP A 67 -10.02 -5.13 -10.40
C TRP A 67 -10.82 -4.19 -9.49
N LEU A 68 -12.01 -4.63 -9.03
CA LEU A 68 -12.85 -3.85 -8.13
C LEU A 68 -12.32 -3.91 -6.69
N GLN A 69 -11.82 -5.08 -6.24
CA GLN A 69 -11.11 -5.20 -4.96
C GLN A 69 -9.90 -4.27 -4.93
N ALA A 70 -9.11 -4.27 -6.00
CA ALA A 70 -7.94 -3.40 -6.14
C ALA A 70 -8.32 -1.91 -6.16
N LEU A 71 -9.46 -1.55 -6.78
CA LEU A 71 -9.95 -0.17 -6.80
C LEU A 71 -10.35 0.31 -5.39
N ALA A 72 -11.09 -0.52 -4.65
CA ALA A 72 -11.47 -0.22 -3.26
C ALA A 72 -10.23 -0.09 -2.37
N CYS A 73 -9.26 -0.98 -2.56
CA CYS A 73 -8.00 -0.95 -1.84
C CYS A 73 -7.17 0.30 -2.19
N ALA A 74 -7.06 0.65 -3.46
CA ALA A 74 -6.35 1.86 -3.92
C ALA A 74 -6.99 3.13 -3.36
N ALA A 75 -8.32 3.18 -3.26
CA ALA A 75 -9.01 4.31 -2.61
C ALA A 75 -8.60 4.43 -1.13
N LEU A 76 -8.56 3.31 -0.40
CA LEU A 76 -8.14 3.29 1.00
C LEU A 76 -6.67 3.70 1.16
N VAL A 77 -5.80 3.20 0.28
CA VAL A 77 -4.38 3.58 0.23
C VAL A 77 -4.21 5.08 -0.04
N THR A 78 -4.94 5.63 -1.01
CA THR A 78 -4.91 7.06 -1.35
C THR A 78 -5.38 7.93 -0.18
N ILE A 79 -6.42 7.52 0.54
CA ILE A 79 -6.88 8.21 1.75
C ILE A 79 -5.80 8.16 2.83
N THR A 80 -5.17 7.02 3.05
CA THR A 80 -4.07 6.87 4.01
C THR A 80 -2.87 7.74 3.62
N GLU A 81 -2.53 7.79 2.33
CA GLU A 81 -1.49 8.66 1.78
C GLU A 81 -1.79 10.14 2.02
N LEU A 82 -3.05 10.56 1.84
CA LEU A 82 -3.46 11.93 2.13
C LEU A 82 -3.22 12.30 3.60
N PHE A 83 -3.68 11.46 4.53
CA PHE A 83 -3.47 11.71 5.97
C PHE A 83 -1.97 11.72 6.33
N ALA A 84 -1.21 10.76 5.82
CA ALA A 84 0.23 10.72 6.03
C ALA A 84 0.91 11.98 5.47
N GLY A 85 0.52 12.41 4.27
CA GLY A 85 1.05 13.62 3.63
C GLY A 85 0.72 14.90 4.40
N VAL A 86 -0.51 15.02 4.90
CA VAL A 86 -0.90 16.16 5.75
C VAL A 86 -0.02 16.21 7.00
N ILE A 87 0.22 15.09 7.64
CA ILE A 87 1.04 15.02 8.85
C ILE A 87 2.52 15.28 8.52
N LEU A 88 3.10 14.50 7.59
CA LEU A 88 4.54 14.51 7.34
C LEU A 88 4.99 15.76 6.57
N ASN A 89 4.27 16.12 5.50
CA ASN A 89 4.70 17.18 4.59
C ASN A 89 4.13 18.56 4.98
N LEU A 90 2.84 18.66 5.33
CA LEU A 90 2.23 19.94 5.61
C LEU A 90 2.43 20.39 7.07
N TRP A 91 2.29 19.47 8.02
CA TRP A 91 2.43 19.80 9.44
C TRP A 91 3.88 19.74 9.90
N LEU A 92 4.57 18.59 9.71
CA LEU A 92 5.94 18.40 10.16
C LEU A 92 7.00 18.96 9.20
N LYS A 93 6.59 19.41 7.98
CA LYS A 93 7.47 20.01 6.96
C LYS A 93 8.66 19.13 6.56
N LEU A 94 8.45 17.80 6.49
CA LEU A 94 9.51 16.86 6.15
C LEU A 94 9.74 16.73 4.64
N GLU A 95 8.85 17.27 3.80
CA GLU A 95 8.98 17.29 2.33
C GLU A 95 9.28 15.92 1.72
N VAL A 96 8.66 14.87 2.27
CA VAL A 96 8.91 13.49 1.84
C VAL A 96 8.45 13.27 0.41
N TRP A 97 7.33 13.88 0.01
CA TRP A 97 6.84 13.97 -1.38
C TRP A 97 6.04 15.24 -1.58
N ASP A 98 5.93 15.63 -2.84
CA ASP A 98 5.13 16.79 -3.26
C ASP A 98 4.60 16.58 -4.67
N TYR A 99 3.29 16.52 -4.80
CA TYR A 99 2.58 16.38 -6.08
C TYR A 99 1.99 17.71 -6.59
N SER A 100 2.38 18.84 -6.02
CA SER A 100 1.82 20.16 -6.36
C SER A 100 1.92 20.48 -7.84
N ASN A 101 2.93 19.96 -8.53
CA ASN A 101 3.14 20.18 -9.97
C ASN A 101 2.34 19.22 -10.87
N LEU A 102 1.64 18.24 -10.29
CA LEU A 102 0.86 17.27 -11.06
C LEU A 102 -0.60 17.71 -11.20
N PRO A 103 -1.19 17.59 -12.40
CA PRO A 103 -2.58 17.99 -12.61
C PRO A 103 -3.54 17.14 -11.78
N GLY A 104 -4.56 17.80 -11.22
CA GLY A 104 -5.59 17.15 -10.40
C GLY A 104 -5.13 16.79 -8.99
N ASN A 105 -3.95 17.26 -8.55
CA ASN A 105 -3.52 17.04 -7.18
C ASN A 105 -4.46 17.68 -6.15
N PHE A 106 -4.52 17.07 -4.97
CA PHE A 106 -5.21 17.63 -3.81
C PHE A 106 -4.19 17.92 -2.71
N LEU A 107 -4.05 19.18 -2.35
CA LEU A 107 -3.08 19.69 -1.36
C LEU A 107 -1.61 19.33 -1.66
N GLY A 108 -1.27 18.92 -2.89
CA GLY A 108 0.04 18.40 -3.23
C GLY A 108 0.35 17.02 -2.61
N GLN A 109 -0.62 16.38 -1.95
CA GLN A 109 -0.38 15.14 -1.19
C GLN A 109 -0.88 13.90 -1.89
N ILE A 110 -1.91 14.00 -2.71
CA ILE A 110 -2.46 12.93 -3.56
C ILE A 110 -2.74 13.46 -4.95
N CYS A 111 -2.73 12.56 -5.94
CA CYS A 111 -3.10 12.90 -7.31
C CYS A 111 -3.63 11.68 -8.08
N PRO A 112 -4.42 11.89 -9.16
CA PRO A 112 -4.99 10.79 -9.93
C PRO A 112 -3.95 9.83 -10.53
N GLN A 113 -2.80 10.36 -10.91
CA GLN A 113 -1.71 9.57 -11.51
C GLN A 113 -1.18 8.52 -10.54
N PHE A 114 -0.89 8.93 -9.30
CA PHE A 114 -0.42 8.00 -8.27
C PHE A 114 -1.55 7.12 -7.71
N ALA A 115 -2.79 7.60 -7.69
CA ALA A 115 -3.94 6.76 -7.38
C ALA A 115 -4.08 5.60 -8.39
N ALA A 116 -3.81 5.83 -9.67
CA ALA A 116 -3.78 4.78 -10.69
C ALA A 116 -2.60 3.81 -10.46
N VAL A 117 -1.44 4.29 -10.06
CA VAL A 117 -0.29 3.44 -9.67
C VAL A 117 -0.68 2.55 -8.48
N TRP A 118 -1.36 3.09 -7.47
CA TRP A 118 -1.87 2.33 -6.33
C TRP A 118 -2.83 1.22 -6.77
N TRP A 119 -3.72 1.50 -7.73
CA TRP A 119 -4.60 0.49 -8.26
C TRP A 119 -3.83 -0.67 -8.90
N VAL A 120 -2.83 -0.39 -9.73
CA VAL A 120 -1.97 -1.42 -10.36
C VAL A 120 -1.20 -2.20 -9.31
N LEU A 121 -0.63 -1.54 -8.30
CA LEU A 121 0.07 -2.20 -7.20
C LEU A 121 -0.87 -3.10 -6.39
N CYS A 122 -2.10 -2.66 -6.12
CA CYS A 122 -3.09 -3.48 -5.42
C CYS A 122 -3.48 -4.73 -6.22
N LEU A 123 -3.56 -4.66 -7.57
CA LEU A 123 -3.79 -5.83 -8.43
C LEU A 123 -2.71 -6.92 -8.25
N VAL A 124 -1.50 -6.53 -7.84
CA VAL A 124 -0.39 -7.45 -7.59
C VAL A 124 -0.34 -7.88 -6.12
N PHE A 125 -0.40 -6.91 -5.19
CA PHE A 125 -0.20 -7.18 -3.77
C PHE A 125 -1.36 -7.96 -3.14
N ILE A 126 -2.61 -7.75 -3.55
CA ILE A 126 -3.75 -8.51 -3.03
C ILE A 126 -3.53 -10.02 -3.27
N PRO A 127 -3.32 -10.49 -4.52
CA PRO A 127 -3.02 -11.91 -4.75
C PRO A 127 -1.79 -12.42 -4.00
N VAL A 128 -0.73 -11.62 -3.93
CA VAL A 128 0.49 -12.03 -3.20
C VAL A 128 0.18 -12.31 -1.73
N PHE A 129 -0.53 -11.42 -1.04
CA PHE A 129 -0.90 -11.62 0.36
C PHE A 129 -1.85 -12.78 0.57
N ASP A 130 -2.87 -12.93 -0.29
CA ASP A 130 -3.82 -14.04 -0.22
C ASP A 130 -3.11 -15.39 -0.36
N TRP A 131 -2.18 -15.50 -1.33
CA TRP A 131 -1.39 -16.72 -1.51
C TRP A 131 -0.43 -16.98 -0.34
N MET A 132 0.21 -15.95 0.21
CA MET A 132 1.06 -16.10 1.39
C MET A 132 0.24 -16.57 2.60
N TRP A 133 -0.95 -16.01 2.80
CA TRP A 133 -1.89 -16.48 3.82
C TRP A 133 -2.27 -17.95 3.62
N TYR A 134 -2.64 -18.32 2.41
CA TYR A 134 -3.02 -19.71 2.09
C TYR A 134 -1.88 -20.68 2.33
N LEU A 135 -0.67 -20.37 1.88
CA LEU A 135 0.49 -21.25 1.99
C LEU A 135 0.96 -21.43 3.44
N VAL A 136 0.83 -20.43 4.29
CA VAL A 136 1.33 -20.47 5.68
C VAL A 136 0.25 -20.88 6.65
N ALA A 137 -0.95 -20.31 6.53
CA ALA A 137 -2.04 -20.51 7.49
C ALA A 137 -3.03 -21.60 7.05
N GLY A 138 -2.99 -22.00 5.79
CA GLY A 138 -4.02 -22.84 5.19
C GLY A 138 -5.32 -22.06 4.96
N GLY A 139 -6.41 -22.75 4.70
CA GLY A 139 -7.72 -22.16 4.48
C GLY A 139 -8.19 -22.35 3.05
N GLU A 140 -9.05 -21.46 2.58
CA GLU A 140 -9.56 -21.52 1.22
C GLU A 140 -8.49 -21.06 0.21
N LYS A 141 -8.34 -21.83 -0.88
CA LYS A 141 -7.41 -21.46 -1.95
C LYS A 141 -7.89 -20.18 -2.65
N PRO A 142 -7.01 -19.20 -2.85
CA PRO A 142 -7.38 -17.97 -3.54
C PRO A 142 -8.00 -18.22 -4.92
N LYS A 143 -9.07 -17.50 -5.22
CA LYS A 143 -9.79 -17.53 -6.48
C LYS A 143 -10.04 -16.10 -6.92
N TYR A 144 -9.80 -15.79 -8.20
CA TYR A 144 -9.99 -14.45 -8.72
C TYR A 144 -10.90 -14.47 -9.95
N TYR A 145 -11.77 -13.47 -10.01
CA TYR A 145 -12.59 -13.15 -11.16
C TYR A 145 -12.11 -11.79 -11.72
N PHE A 146 -12.23 -11.63 -13.04
CA PHE A 146 -11.83 -10.41 -13.75
C PHE A 146 -13.02 -9.75 -14.44
#